data_e80bb18991355373a45e9847700ccb09
#
_entry.id   e80bb18991355373a45e9847700ccb09
#
_cell.length_a   1.000
_cell.length_b   1.000
_cell.length_c   1.000
_cell.angle_alpha   90.00
_cell.angle_beta   90.00
_cell.angle_gamma   90.00
#
_symmetry.space_group_name_H-M   'P 1'
#
loop_
_entity.id
_entity.type
_entity.pdbx_description
1 polymer ?
#
loop_
_entity_poly.entity_id
_entity_poly.type
_entity_poly.pdbx_seq_one_letter_code
_entity_poly.pdbx_strand_id
1 'polypeptide(L)'
;MLKLKHLLHPLGTAVAVKALLGSQWNVRRCASRGARRFKGDPRYNLQCVTDGFAARIADGVDDTALLRRICQAYVAAEQDSLSRREYNATGWWQDVRRSSLTPVRRALATRDTDALRAMYQNFFRDPCSAGLVGLPLAKVYFGKRIADVYRHSFLSDALHRVDYWQNQTGSRFALRELTGPGLGNPFGVLIDGTLVCKGAEYQHYCAQRIQELTSSTNASIVEIGGGFGGMAYYLLRDNPQIKYFDFDVPESLALISYYLLKSFPDLKFLLYGEEDMTQEAITRSNVILMPPFQLSRVPTSSVDVTFSSHTMSDLSRPAQIIYLNEIERMTRGSFLSISEGEGSALLHELIATQFNCLRLAEERALQWNSHKILHAKELEFHYQIGSVQKR
;
A
#
# COMPACT_ATOMS: atom_id res chain seq x y z
N MET A 1 -13.05 14.52 -10.48
CA MET A 1 -13.91 15.15 -11.51
C MET A 1 -13.82 14.31 -12.77
N LEU A 2 -14.85 13.54 -13.11
CA LEU A 2 -15.03 12.99 -14.45
C LEU A 2 -14.98 14.16 -15.42
N LYS A 3 -14.00 14.20 -16.32
CA LYS A 3 -13.86 15.29 -17.28
C LYS A 3 -15.10 15.36 -18.13
N LEU A 4 -15.69 16.54 -18.27
CA LEU A 4 -16.88 16.85 -19.12
C LEU A 4 -16.80 16.25 -20.54
N LYS A 5 -15.59 15.96 -21.04
CA LYS A 5 -15.36 15.35 -22.37
C LYS A 5 -15.88 13.92 -22.53
N HIS A 6 -16.03 13.14 -21.44
CA HIS A 6 -16.62 11.80 -21.49
C HIS A 6 -18.16 11.81 -21.46
N LEU A 7 -18.76 12.93 -21.12
CA LEU A 7 -20.23 13.11 -21.15
C LEU A 7 -20.81 13.30 -22.56
N LEU A 8 -19.94 13.50 -23.55
CA LEU A 8 -20.39 13.74 -24.96
C LEU A 8 -20.43 12.44 -25.80
N HIS A 9 -20.02 11.29 -25.28
CA HIS A 9 -20.15 9.99 -25.95
C HIS A 9 -21.22 9.15 -25.25
N PRO A 10 -22.32 8.76 -25.86
CA PRO A 10 -23.43 8.06 -25.19
C PRO A 10 -22.99 6.72 -24.53
N LEU A 11 -22.04 6.03 -25.12
CA LEU A 11 -21.44 4.80 -24.53
C LEU A 11 -20.61 5.08 -23.27
N GLY A 12 -19.82 6.16 -23.25
CA GLY A 12 -19.03 6.57 -22.08
C GLY A 12 -19.90 7.02 -20.90
N THR A 13 -21.02 7.70 -21.21
CA THR A 13 -22.00 8.12 -20.20
C THR A 13 -22.72 6.92 -19.58
N ALA A 14 -23.12 5.95 -20.38
CA ALA A 14 -23.78 4.72 -19.88
C ALA A 14 -22.86 3.89 -18.98
N VAL A 15 -21.59 3.74 -19.33
CA VAL A 15 -20.59 3.04 -18.50
C VAL A 15 -20.35 3.78 -17.19
N ALA A 16 -20.18 5.10 -17.22
CA ALA A 16 -19.99 5.91 -16.02
C ALA A 16 -21.21 5.89 -15.08
N VAL A 17 -22.42 5.95 -15.63
CA VAL A 17 -23.69 5.85 -14.88
C VAL A 17 -23.83 4.44 -14.28
N LYS A 18 -23.52 3.38 -15.03
CA LYS A 18 -23.58 2.00 -14.53
C LYS A 18 -22.58 1.76 -13.38
N ALA A 19 -21.36 2.30 -13.49
CA ALA A 19 -20.35 2.23 -12.43
C ALA A 19 -20.79 3.01 -11.17
N LEU A 20 -21.37 4.20 -11.34
CA LEU A 20 -21.88 5.01 -10.22
C LEU A 20 -23.06 4.32 -9.51
N LEU A 21 -24.03 3.81 -10.27
CA LEU A 21 -25.17 3.06 -9.72
C LEU A 21 -24.72 1.77 -9.02
N GLY A 22 -23.78 1.05 -9.62
CA GLY A 22 -23.19 -0.15 -9.02
C GLY A 22 -22.49 0.16 -7.70
N SER A 23 -21.74 1.27 -7.64
CA SER A 23 -21.09 1.74 -6.41
C SER A 23 -22.09 2.08 -5.31
N GLN A 24 -23.15 2.85 -5.62
CA GLN A 24 -24.18 3.20 -4.65
C GLN A 24 -25.00 1.98 -4.17
N TRP A 25 -25.29 1.06 -5.08
CA TRP A 25 -25.96 -0.18 -4.74
C TRP A 25 -25.13 -1.04 -3.81
N ASN A 26 -23.82 -1.16 -4.08
CA ASN A 26 -22.87 -1.89 -3.22
C ASN A 26 -22.82 -1.28 -1.80
N VAL A 27 -22.75 0.04 -1.69
CA VAL A 27 -22.78 0.75 -0.40
C VAL A 27 -24.05 0.45 0.39
N ARG A 28 -25.23 0.55 -0.25
CA ARG A 28 -26.51 0.26 0.42
C ARG A 28 -26.61 -1.18 0.89
N ARG A 29 -26.16 -2.13 0.07
CA ARG A 29 -26.21 -3.55 0.46
C ARG A 29 -25.17 -3.90 1.52
N CYS A 30 -23.98 -3.33 1.47
CA CYS A 30 -22.98 -3.46 2.52
C CYS A 30 -23.53 -2.93 3.85
N ALA A 31 -24.13 -1.74 3.86
CA ALA A 31 -24.78 -1.17 5.02
C ALA A 31 -25.89 -2.08 5.58
N SER A 32 -26.79 -2.57 4.72
CA SER A 32 -27.90 -3.45 5.13
C SER A 32 -27.44 -4.82 5.65
N ARG A 33 -26.42 -5.42 5.02
CA ARG A 33 -25.81 -6.68 5.47
C ARG A 33 -25.12 -6.50 6.83
N GLY A 34 -24.34 -5.41 6.97
CA GLY A 34 -23.65 -5.10 8.21
C GLY A 34 -24.61 -4.86 9.37
N ALA A 35 -25.68 -4.08 9.17
CA ALA A 35 -26.68 -3.84 10.18
C ALA A 35 -27.37 -5.13 10.69
N ARG A 36 -27.52 -6.12 9.81
CA ARG A 36 -28.04 -7.45 10.20
C ARG A 36 -27.00 -8.31 10.89
N ARG A 37 -25.76 -8.37 10.35
CA ARG A 37 -24.67 -9.19 10.88
C ARG A 37 -24.27 -8.74 12.28
N PHE A 38 -24.16 -7.44 12.49
CA PHE A 38 -23.73 -6.84 13.75
C PHE A 38 -24.89 -6.38 14.65
N LYS A 39 -26.10 -6.92 14.43
CA LYS A 39 -27.24 -6.60 15.28
C LYS A 39 -26.97 -7.03 16.73
N GLY A 40 -26.98 -6.06 17.65
CA GLY A 40 -26.70 -6.31 19.08
C GLY A 40 -25.21 -6.32 19.45
N ASP A 41 -24.30 -6.17 18.49
CA ASP A 41 -22.88 -5.96 18.77
C ASP A 41 -22.66 -4.52 19.27
N PRO A 42 -22.10 -4.31 20.49
CA PRO A 42 -21.89 -2.99 21.06
C PRO A 42 -20.93 -2.12 20.22
N ARG A 43 -20.05 -2.73 19.43
CA ARG A 43 -19.13 -2.04 18.49
C ARG A 43 -19.89 -1.44 17.31
N TYR A 44 -21.08 -1.93 16.97
CA TYR A 44 -21.88 -1.42 15.85
C TYR A 44 -22.62 -0.13 16.21
N ASN A 45 -21.86 0.91 16.49
CA ASN A 45 -22.31 2.25 16.87
C ASN A 45 -21.80 3.28 15.85
N LEU A 46 -22.71 3.99 15.17
CA LEU A 46 -22.37 5.01 14.17
C LEU A 46 -21.57 6.20 14.75
N GLN A 47 -21.67 6.44 16.06
CA GLN A 47 -20.88 7.47 16.73
C GLN A 47 -19.39 7.17 16.61
N CYS A 48 -18.98 5.89 16.67
CA CYS A 48 -17.59 5.46 16.47
C CYS A 48 -17.01 5.91 15.13
N VAL A 49 -17.81 5.93 14.05
CA VAL A 49 -17.42 6.48 12.75
C VAL A 49 -17.34 7.99 12.80
N THR A 50 -18.32 8.65 13.41
CA THR A 50 -18.35 10.12 13.52
C THR A 50 -17.12 10.60 14.28
N ASP A 51 -16.79 10.00 15.40
CA ASP A 51 -15.64 10.37 16.25
C ASP A 51 -14.32 10.07 15.54
N GLY A 52 -14.18 8.92 14.90
CA GLY A 52 -13.00 8.55 14.15
C GLY A 52 -12.73 9.45 12.92
N PHE A 53 -13.80 10.00 12.31
CA PHE A 53 -13.68 10.99 11.24
C PHE A 53 -13.47 12.42 11.75
N ALA A 54 -13.98 12.75 12.94
CA ALA A 54 -13.77 14.04 13.59
C ALA A 54 -12.37 14.16 14.19
N ALA A 55 -11.75 13.04 14.58
CA ALA A 55 -10.40 13.03 15.12
C ALA A 55 -9.43 13.79 14.20
N ARG A 56 -8.58 14.61 14.80
CA ARG A 56 -7.52 15.37 14.10
C ARG A 56 -6.24 15.21 14.88
N ILE A 57 -5.18 14.88 14.14
CA ILE A 57 -3.84 14.80 14.70
C ILE A 57 -3.05 15.96 14.08
N ALA A 58 -2.69 16.93 14.90
CA ALA A 58 -1.87 18.05 14.47
C ALA A 58 -0.40 17.60 14.47
N ASP A 59 0.26 17.74 13.33
CA ASP A 59 1.70 17.61 13.22
C ASP A 59 2.31 19.01 13.18
N GLY A 60 2.77 19.48 14.34
CA GLY A 60 3.32 20.84 14.53
C GLY A 60 4.83 20.94 14.36
N VAL A 61 5.51 19.87 13.95
CA VAL A 61 6.96 19.85 13.82
C VAL A 61 7.39 20.48 12.49
N ASP A 62 8.42 21.33 12.53
CA ASP A 62 9.07 21.84 11.32
C ASP A 62 9.78 20.67 10.60
N ASP A 63 9.26 20.30 9.44
CA ASP A 63 9.75 19.22 8.59
C ASP A 63 10.39 19.73 7.29
N THR A 64 10.72 21.02 7.20
CA THR A 64 11.25 21.66 5.99
C THR A 64 12.51 20.96 5.46
N ALA A 65 13.45 20.61 6.35
CA ALA A 65 14.68 19.91 5.94
C ALA A 65 14.38 18.52 5.39
N LEU A 66 13.46 17.79 6.02
CA LEU A 66 12.98 16.49 5.58
C LEU A 66 12.33 16.58 4.20
N LEU A 67 11.41 17.53 4.01
CA LEU A 67 10.73 17.71 2.73
C LEU A 67 11.69 18.10 1.60
N ARG A 68 12.72 18.91 1.87
CA ARG A 68 13.79 19.20 0.89
C ARG A 68 14.55 17.94 0.49
N ARG A 69 14.91 17.09 1.47
CA ARG A 69 15.58 15.79 1.23
C ARG A 69 14.72 14.90 0.32
N ILE A 70 13.43 14.79 0.61
CA ILE A 70 12.48 14.01 -0.20
C ILE A 70 12.33 14.58 -1.62
N CYS A 71 12.23 15.89 -1.77
CA CYS A 71 12.16 16.54 -3.09
C CYS A 71 13.44 16.27 -3.92
N GLN A 72 14.61 16.27 -3.30
CA GLN A 72 15.88 15.96 -4.01
C GLN A 72 15.87 14.52 -4.52
N ALA A 73 15.51 13.56 -3.68
CA ALA A 73 15.39 12.15 -4.05
C ALA A 73 14.34 11.93 -5.16
N TYR A 74 13.18 12.58 -5.06
CA TYR A 74 12.15 12.53 -6.09
C TYR A 74 12.63 13.04 -7.44
N VAL A 75 13.27 14.21 -7.47
CA VAL A 75 13.76 14.82 -8.73
C VAL A 75 14.78 13.92 -9.41
N ALA A 76 15.73 13.36 -8.65
CA ALA A 76 16.72 12.41 -9.17
C ALA A 76 16.03 11.15 -9.74
N ALA A 77 15.11 10.55 -8.98
CA ALA A 77 14.41 9.34 -9.39
C ALA A 77 13.52 9.56 -10.63
N GLU A 78 12.78 10.68 -10.69
CA GLU A 78 11.92 11.02 -11.83
C GLU A 78 12.74 11.26 -13.10
N GLN A 79 13.88 11.96 -12.99
CA GLN A 79 14.78 12.24 -14.12
C GLN A 79 15.35 10.95 -14.71
N ASP A 80 15.86 10.06 -13.88
CA ASP A 80 16.49 8.82 -14.34
C ASP A 80 15.46 7.80 -14.84
N SER A 81 14.21 7.83 -14.31
CA SER A 81 13.10 7.02 -14.79
C SER A 81 12.69 7.33 -16.23
N LEU A 82 12.95 8.53 -16.75
CA LEU A 82 12.61 8.91 -18.13
C LEU A 82 13.32 8.03 -19.18
N SER A 83 14.52 7.57 -18.88
CA SER A 83 15.31 6.69 -19.76
C SER A 83 15.00 5.20 -19.57
N ARG A 84 14.17 4.82 -18.59
CA ARG A 84 13.88 3.44 -18.18
C ARG A 84 12.41 3.08 -18.41
N ARG A 85 12.00 3.11 -19.68
CA ARG A 85 10.57 2.97 -20.07
C ARG A 85 9.92 1.68 -19.61
N GLU A 86 10.69 0.60 -19.48
CA GLU A 86 10.26 -0.71 -19.01
C GLU A 86 9.72 -0.72 -17.56
N TYR A 87 10.15 0.27 -16.76
CA TYR A 87 9.70 0.45 -15.37
C TYR A 87 8.62 1.53 -15.21
N ASN A 88 8.18 2.13 -16.32
CA ASN A 88 7.17 3.19 -16.25
C ASN A 88 5.81 2.63 -15.84
N ALA A 89 5.10 3.42 -15.06
CA ALA A 89 3.71 3.15 -14.71
C ALA A 89 2.84 3.01 -15.97
N THR A 90 2.00 1.98 -15.99
CA THR A 90 1.07 1.67 -17.09
C THR A 90 -0.37 1.60 -16.56
N GLY A 91 -1.34 1.47 -17.49
CA GLY A 91 -2.74 1.24 -17.14
C GLY A 91 -3.31 2.28 -16.17
N TRP A 92 -4.05 1.77 -15.19
CA TRP A 92 -4.75 2.58 -14.18
C TRP A 92 -3.81 3.52 -13.40
N TRP A 93 -2.60 3.07 -13.03
CA TRP A 93 -1.65 3.89 -12.30
C TRP A 93 -1.18 5.10 -13.10
N GLN A 94 -1.00 4.95 -14.42
CA GLN A 94 -0.68 6.07 -15.31
C GLN A 94 -1.79 7.14 -15.30
N ASP A 95 -3.05 6.73 -15.26
CA ASP A 95 -4.18 7.65 -15.18
C ASP A 95 -4.25 8.36 -13.84
N VAL A 96 -3.98 7.67 -12.73
CA VAL A 96 -3.87 8.24 -11.38
C VAL A 96 -2.75 9.30 -11.34
N ARG A 97 -1.57 8.99 -11.88
CA ARG A 97 -0.43 9.92 -12.00
C ARG A 97 -0.81 11.19 -12.77
N ARG A 98 -1.53 11.05 -13.88
CA ARG A 98 -1.93 12.16 -14.75
C ARG A 98 -3.08 12.99 -14.19
N SER A 99 -3.81 12.49 -13.22
CA SER A 99 -5.00 13.15 -12.67
C SER A 99 -4.81 13.56 -11.22
N SER A 100 -4.97 12.63 -10.31
CA SER A 100 -5.00 12.90 -8.86
C SER A 100 -3.65 13.29 -8.29
N LEU A 101 -2.55 12.69 -8.78
CA LEU A 101 -1.20 12.95 -8.28
C LEU A 101 -0.50 14.14 -8.94
N THR A 102 -1.10 14.79 -9.93
CA THR A 102 -0.49 15.97 -10.59
C THR A 102 -0.11 17.08 -9.61
N PRO A 103 -0.92 17.47 -8.59
CA PRO A 103 -0.53 18.52 -7.66
C PRO A 103 0.70 18.16 -6.83
N VAL A 104 0.75 16.95 -6.26
CA VAL A 104 1.89 16.52 -5.43
C VAL A 104 3.16 16.34 -6.26
N ARG A 105 3.06 15.74 -7.45
CA ARG A 105 4.20 15.63 -8.37
C ARG A 105 4.76 16.99 -8.77
N ARG A 106 3.89 17.98 -8.99
CA ARG A 106 4.31 19.37 -9.24
C ARG A 106 5.06 19.95 -8.04
N ALA A 107 4.51 19.85 -6.82
CA ALA A 107 5.15 20.35 -5.62
C ALA A 107 6.51 19.71 -5.38
N LEU A 108 6.64 18.39 -5.57
CA LEU A 108 7.90 17.65 -5.50
C LEU A 108 8.93 18.16 -6.53
N ALA A 109 8.51 18.29 -7.79
CA ALA A 109 9.38 18.72 -8.89
C ALA A 109 9.87 20.18 -8.74
N THR A 110 9.00 21.06 -8.24
CA THR A 110 9.35 22.49 -8.01
C THR A 110 9.96 22.74 -6.63
N ARG A 111 10.07 21.70 -5.79
CA ARG A 111 10.56 21.77 -4.41
C ARG A 111 9.74 22.76 -3.54
N ASP A 112 8.44 22.83 -3.81
CA ASP A 112 7.50 23.64 -3.03
C ASP A 112 7.17 22.91 -1.71
N THR A 113 8.03 23.16 -0.70
CA THR A 113 7.92 22.48 0.59
C THR A 113 6.65 22.85 1.36
N ASP A 114 6.11 24.06 1.15
CA ASP A 114 4.90 24.50 1.86
C ASP A 114 3.66 23.80 1.29
N ALA A 115 3.54 23.76 -0.04
CA ALA A 115 2.47 22.99 -0.68
C ALA A 115 2.57 21.50 -0.34
N LEU A 116 3.78 20.94 -0.33
CA LEU A 116 4.01 19.53 0.00
C LEU A 116 3.66 19.23 1.46
N ARG A 117 4.05 20.10 2.40
CA ARG A 117 3.68 20.00 3.83
C ARG A 117 2.18 19.96 4.00
N ALA A 118 1.46 20.91 3.39
CA ALA A 118 0.00 20.97 3.48
C ALA A 118 -0.68 19.68 3.02
N MET A 119 -0.17 19.05 1.95
CA MET A 119 -0.66 17.77 1.45
C MET A 119 -0.25 16.60 2.36
N TYR A 120 1.03 16.49 2.74
CA TYR A 120 1.54 15.32 3.46
C TYR A 120 1.10 15.27 4.92
N GLN A 121 0.93 16.41 5.59
CA GLN A 121 0.30 16.44 6.92
C GLN A 121 -1.16 15.94 6.91
N ASN A 122 -1.77 15.80 5.75
CA ASN A 122 -3.15 15.37 5.57
C ASN A 122 -3.29 14.20 4.57
N PHE A 123 -2.25 13.45 4.27
CA PHE A 123 -2.25 12.53 3.13
C PHE A 123 -3.34 11.45 3.22
N PHE A 124 -3.79 11.04 4.40
CA PHE A 124 -4.94 10.16 4.53
C PHE A 124 -6.26 10.79 4.07
N ARG A 125 -6.32 12.10 3.94
CA ARG A 125 -7.52 12.88 3.57
C ARG A 125 -7.34 13.69 2.30
N ASP A 126 -6.12 13.74 1.76
CA ASP A 126 -5.75 14.52 0.59
C ASP A 126 -5.59 13.63 -0.66
N PRO A 127 -5.97 14.10 -1.85
CA PRO A 127 -5.76 13.37 -3.10
C PRO A 127 -4.29 13.05 -3.44
N CYS A 128 -3.32 13.62 -2.75
CA CYS A 128 -1.90 13.33 -2.96
C CYS A 128 -1.51 11.86 -2.72
N SER A 129 -2.36 11.11 -2.01
CA SER A 129 -2.18 9.67 -1.76
C SER A 129 -3.20 8.80 -2.52
N ALA A 130 -3.82 9.35 -3.57
CA ALA A 130 -4.77 8.59 -4.37
C ALA A 130 -4.11 7.32 -4.95
N GLY A 131 -4.77 6.18 -4.75
CA GLY A 131 -4.24 4.87 -5.13
C GLY A 131 -3.39 4.19 -4.05
N LEU A 132 -2.82 4.95 -3.12
CA LEU A 132 -1.97 4.42 -2.04
C LEU A 132 -2.76 4.12 -0.76
N VAL A 133 -3.74 4.95 -0.42
CA VAL A 133 -4.62 4.77 0.75
C VAL A 133 -6.10 4.54 0.40
N GLY A 134 -6.43 4.28 -0.84
CA GLY A 134 -7.78 3.93 -1.29
C GLY A 134 -8.78 5.08 -1.26
N LEU A 135 -8.43 6.26 -1.72
CA LEU A 135 -9.14 7.52 -1.63
C LEU A 135 -10.22 7.88 -2.66
N PRO A 136 -10.64 7.10 -3.67
CA PRO A 136 -11.66 7.57 -4.62
C PRO A 136 -12.96 8.05 -3.96
N LEU A 137 -13.27 7.56 -2.75
CA LEU A 137 -14.46 7.90 -1.97
C LEU A 137 -14.24 8.98 -0.89
N ALA A 138 -13.02 9.50 -0.74
CA ALA A 138 -12.69 10.48 0.31
C ALA A 138 -13.60 11.73 0.27
N LYS A 139 -13.96 12.24 -0.91
CA LYS A 139 -14.88 13.37 -1.04
C LYS A 139 -16.25 13.09 -0.43
N VAL A 140 -16.74 11.85 -0.48
CA VAL A 140 -18.00 11.45 0.12
C VAL A 140 -17.89 11.41 1.65
N TYR A 141 -16.76 10.94 2.17
CA TYR A 141 -16.53 10.81 3.60
C TYR A 141 -16.12 12.14 4.26
N PHE A 142 -15.49 13.07 3.52
CA PHE A 142 -15.02 14.35 4.07
C PHE A 142 -15.91 15.54 3.68
N GLY A 143 -17.07 15.28 3.04
CA GLY A 143 -18.10 16.29 2.87
C GLY A 143 -18.67 16.79 4.20
N LYS A 144 -19.41 17.92 4.17
CA LYS A 144 -19.93 18.58 5.39
C LYS A 144 -20.82 17.68 6.26
N ARG A 145 -21.44 16.65 5.70
CA ARG A 145 -22.27 15.65 6.43
C ARG A 145 -22.23 14.31 5.70
N ILE A 146 -21.76 13.27 6.40
CA ILE A 146 -21.81 11.91 5.87
C ILE A 146 -23.20 11.35 6.11
N ALA A 147 -23.89 10.88 5.06
CA ALA A 147 -25.17 10.22 5.21
C ALA A 147 -25.03 8.88 5.93
N ASP A 148 -26.03 8.49 6.71
CA ASP A 148 -26.01 7.28 7.55
C ASP A 148 -25.72 6.01 6.77
N VAL A 149 -26.20 5.89 5.55
CA VAL A 149 -25.91 4.73 4.70
C VAL A 149 -24.39 4.52 4.46
N TYR A 150 -23.65 5.61 4.33
CA TYR A 150 -22.18 5.54 4.18
C TYR A 150 -21.51 5.22 5.51
N ARG A 151 -22.00 5.78 6.64
CA ARG A 151 -21.51 5.44 7.97
C ARG A 151 -21.74 3.96 8.29
N HIS A 152 -22.95 3.44 8.03
CA HIS A 152 -23.26 2.02 8.16
C HIS A 152 -22.36 1.15 7.28
N SER A 153 -22.15 1.53 6.01
CA SER A 153 -21.29 0.79 5.09
C SER A 153 -19.84 0.78 5.57
N PHE A 154 -19.32 1.93 6.02
CA PHE A 154 -17.95 2.06 6.51
C PHE A 154 -17.73 1.26 7.80
N LEU A 155 -18.65 1.37 8.77
CA LEU A 155 -18.59 0.61 10.03
C LEU A 155 -18.66 -0.90 9.77
N SER A 156 -19.53 -1.33 8.87
CA SER A 156 -19.64 -2.74 8.48
C SER A 156 -18.37 -3.29 7.84
N ASP A 157 -17.72 -2.48 7.00
CA ASP A 157 -16.42 -2.81 6.39
C ASP A 157 -15.35 -2.93 7.47
N ALA A 158 -15.24 -1.94 8.36
CA ALA A 158 -14.25 -1.90 9.42
C ALA A 158 -14.39 -3.09 10.39
N LEU A 159 -15.58 -3.35 10.89
CA LEU A 159 -15.82 -4.46 11.83
C LEU A 159 -15.59 -5.82 11.17
N HIS A 160 -16.02 -6.00 9.89
CA HIS A 160 -15.72 -7.24 9.17
C HIS A 160 -14.21 -7.48 9.07
N ARG A 161 -13.44 -6.45 8.73
CA ARG A 161 -11.99 -6.54 8.57
C ARG A 161 -11.26 -6.75 9.89
N VAL A 162 -11.72 -6.11 10.96
CA VAL A 162 -11.20 -6.35 12.33
C VAL A 162 -11.46 -7.80 12.77
N ASP A 163 -12.70 -8.30 12.62
CA ASP A 163 -13.03 -9.70 12.94
C ASP A 163 -12.18 -10.68 12.10
N TYR A 164 -12.01 -10.37 10.81
CA TYR A 164 -11.19 -11.20 9.92
C TYR A 164 -9.71 -11.17 10.32
N TRP A 165 -9.17 -10.00 10.66
CA TRP A 165 -7.81 -9.84 11.17
C TRP A 165 -7.59 -10.66 12.46
N GLN A 166 -8.50 -10.55 13.43
CA GLN A 166 -8.44 -11.36 14.66
C GLN A 166 -8.41 -12.85 14.35
N ASN A 167 -9.25 -13.30 13.43
CA ASN A 167 -9.29 -14.70 13.00
C ASN A 167 -7.96 -15.12 12.33
N GLN A 168 -7.46 -14.34 11.37
CA GLN A 168 -6.21 -14.65 10.65
C GLN A 168 -4.97 -14.64 11.56
N THR A 169 -4.98 -13.82 12.59
CA THR A 169 -3.88 -13.73 13.57
C THR A 169 -4.09 -14.61 14.80
N GLY A 170 -5.13 -15.46 14.82
CA GLY A 170 -5.45 -16.31 15.96
C GLY A 170 -5.74 -15.53 17.23
N SER A 171 -6.27 -14.29 17.12
CA SER A 171 -6.54 -13.37 18.22
C SER A 171 -5.32 -13.09 19.14
N ARG A 172 -4.12 -13.24 18.61
CA ARG A 172 -2.86 -13.03 19.36
C ARG A 172 -2.61 -11.56 19.73
N PHE A 173 -3.24 -10.63 19.02
CA PHE A 173 -2.98 -9.20 19.14
C PHE A 173 -4.19 -8.43 19.66
N ALA A 174 -3.93 -7.49 20.55
CA ALA A 174 -4.94 -6.54 21.00
C ALA A 174 -5.24 -5.51 19.91
N LEU A 175 -6.44 -4.92 19.92
CA LEU A 175 -6.86 -3.93 18.91
C LEU A 175 -5.91 -2.72 18.82
N ARG A 176 -5.29 -2.31 19.95
CA ARG A 176 -4.31 -1.23 19.98
C ARG A 176 -3.09 -1.46 19.09
N GLU A 177 -2.78 -2.71 18.71
CA GLU A 177 -1.67 -3.03 17.79
C GLU A 177 -1.93 -2.52 16.37
N LEU A 178 -3.18 -2.18 16.04
CA LEU A 178 -3.55 -1.53 14.78
C LEU A 178 -3.33 0.00 14.78
N THR A 179 -2.84 0.56 15.89
CA THR A 179 -2.57 2.01 15.97
C THR A 179 -1.35 2.36 15.12
N GLY A 180 -1.52 3.34 14.24
CA GLY A 180 -0.43 3.92 13.46
C GLY A 180 0.29 5.07 14.20
N PRO A 181 1.31 5.68 13.59
CA PRO A 181 2.14 6.73 14.22
C PRO A 181 1.43 8.08 14.35
N GLY A 182 0.17 8.19 13.95
CA GLY A 182 -0.56 9.45 14.00
C GLY A 182 -0.22 10.47 12.91
N LEU A 183 0.58 10.10 11.93
CA LEU A 183 0.99 10.97 10.83
C LEU A 183 -0.05 11.01 9.69
N GLY A 184 -0.08 12.11 8.92
CA GLY A 184 -0.92 12.23 7.74
C GLY A 184 -2.40 12.44 8.03
N ASN A 185 -2.78 12.79 9.26
CA ASN A 185 -4.15 13.06 9.70
C ASN A 185 -5.10 11.87 9.43
N PRO A 186 -4.82 10.69 10.00
CA PRO A 186 -5.56 9.46 9.73
C PRO A 186 -7.03 9.57 10.16
N PHE A 187 -7.85 8.69 9.58
CA PHE A 187 -9.26 8.52 9.92
C PHE A 187 -9.64 7.05 9.93
N GLY A 188 -10.68 6.72 10.63
CA GLY A 188 -11.11 5.33 10.77
C GLY A 188 -12.36 5.19 11.62
N VAL A 189 -12.43 4.10 12.36
CA VAL A 189 -13.47 3.84 13.37
C VAL A 189 -12.81 3.83 14.74
N LEU A 190 -13.41 4.56 15.68
CA LEU A 190 -12.96 4.55 17.08
C LEU A 190 -13.65 3.38 17.81
N ILE A 191 -12.91 2.30 18.06
CA ILE A 191 -13.42 1.10 18.76
C ILE A 191 -12.66 0.98 20.08
N ASP A 192 -13.35 0.94 21.19
CA ASP A 192 -12.78 0.80 22.54
C ASP A 192 -11.60 1.77 22.80
N GLY A 193 -11.77 3.02 22.36
CA GLY A 193 -10.75 4.06 22.50
C GLY A 193 -9.58 3.97 21.48
N THR A 194 -9.55 2.96 20.62
CA THR A 194 -8.53 2.78 19.59
C THR A 194 -9.04 3.27 18.24
N LEU A 195 -8.32 4.20 17.60
CA LEU A 195 -8.59 4.59 16.22
C LEU A 195 -8.05 3.52 15.26
N VAL A 196 -8.94 2.70 14.74
CA VAL A 196 -8.61 1.72 13.69
C VAL A 196 -8.72 2.41 12.35
N CYS A 197 -7.56 2.73 11.77
CA CYS A 197 -7.48 3.35 10.45
C CYS A 197 -7.87 2.34 9.37
N LYS A 198 -8.47 2.83 8.28
CA LYS A 198 -8.84 1.98 7.16
C LYS A 198 -7.60 1.31 6.56
N GLY A 199 -7.59 -0.02 6.52
CA GLY A 199 -6.52 -0.84 5.96
C GLY A 199 -5.42 -1.22 6.96
N ALA A 200 -5.43 -0.66 8.18
CA ALA A 200 -4.44 -0.99 9.22
C ALA A 200 -4.39 -2.49 9.53
N GLU A 201 -5.55 -3.14 9.58
CA GLU A 201 -5.71 -4.56 9.83
C GLU A 201 -5.05 -5.43 8.74
N TYR A 202 -5.17 -5.03 7.48
CA TYR A 202 -4.52 -5.70 6.34
C TYR A 202 -3.00 -5.49 6.36
N GLN A 203 -2.55 -4.28 6.59
CA GLN A 203 -1.13 -3.93 6.63
C GLN A 203 -0.42 -4.65 7.79
N HIS A 204 -1.05 -4.69 8.97
CA HIS A 204 -0.54 -5.45 10.10
C HIS A 204 -0.50 -6.96 9.80
N TYR A 205 -1.55 -7.52 9.18
CA TYR A 205 -1.55 -8.91 8.74
C TYR A 205 -0.38 -9.21 7.80
N CYS A 206 -0.15 -8.38 6.78
CA CYS A 206 0.97 -8.56 5.85
C CYS A 206 2.32 -8.53 6.57
N ALA A 207 2.52 -7.59 7.51
CA ALA A 207 3.74 -7.54 8.32
C ALA A 207 3.94 -8.81 9.14
N GLN A 208 2.88 -9.34 9.77
CA GLN A 208 2.95 -10.60 10.52
C GLN A 208 3.25 -11.80 9.61
N ARG A 209 2.64 -11.86 8.41
CA ARG A 209 2.95 -12.92 7.43
C ARG A 209 4.41 -12.91 7.00
N ILE A 210 4.98 -11.73 6.75
CA ILE A 210 6.41 -11.59 6.44
C ILE A 210 7.26 -12.07 7.61
N GLN A 211 6.93 -11.70 8.84
CA GLN A 211 7.66 -12.15 10.03
C GLN A 211 7.59 -13.67 10.22
N GLU A 212 6.45 -14.31 9.94
CA GLU A 212 6.30 -15.76 10.00
C GLU A 212 7.18 -16.50 8.97
N LEU A 213 7.49 -15.85 7.83
CA LEU A 213 8.35 -16.39 6.78
C LEU A 213 9.84 -16.12 7.01
N THR A 214 10.19 -15.34 8.04
CA THR A 214 11.59 -15.05 8.39
C THR A 214 12.03 -15.89 9.58
N SER A 215 13.23 -16.45 9.49
CA SER A 215 13.86 -17.21 10.58
C SER A 215 14.82 -16.35 11.43
N SER A 216 15.03 -15.08 11.06
CA SER A 216 16.01 -14.19 11.69
C SER A 216 15.42 -12.85 12.05
N THR A 217 15.81 -12.31 13.19
CA THR A 217 15.48 -10.94 13.60
C THR A 217 16.18 -9.88 12.72
N ASN A 218 17.29 -10.22 12.08
CA ASN A 218 18.06 -9.35 11.18
C ASN A 218 17.76 -9.67 9.70
N ALA A 219 16.52 -10.08 9.39
CA ALA A 219 16.14 -10.45 8.04
C ALA A 219 16.20 -9.25 7.07
N SER A 220 16.51 -9.56 5.81
CA SER A 220 16.43 -8.60 4.70
C SER A 220 15.12 -8.80 3.94
N ILE A 221 14.29 -7.76 3.89
CA ILE A 221 12.97 -7.77 3.27
C ILE A 221 12.96 -6.79 2.10
N VAL A 222 12.50 -7.24 0.94
CA VAL A 222 12.23 -6.38 -0.21
C VAL A 222 10.72 -6.30 -0.41
N GLU A 223 10.18 -5.10 -0.48
CA GLU A 223 8.82 -4.84 -0.94
C GLU A 223 8.85 -4.23 -2.34
N ILE A 224 7.96 -4.70 -3.22
CA ILE A 224 7.74 -4.14 -4.54
C ILE A 224 6.39 -3.46 -4.55
N GLY A 225 6.41 -2.13 -4.53
CA GLY A 225 5.21 -1.31 -4.46
C GLY A 225 4.69 -1.10 -3.05
N GLY A 226 5.51 -0.57 -2.16
CA GLY A 226 5.19 -0.34 -0.74
C GLY A 226 4.16 0.76 -0.48
N GLY A 227 3.80 1.52 -1.52
CA GLY A 227 2.77 2.54 -1.45
C GLY A 227 3.13 3.68 -0.49
N PHE A 228 2.37 3.86 0.60
CA PHE A 228 2.71 4.88 1.61
C PHE A 228 3.52 4.31 2.79
N GLY A 229 3.82 3.00 2.79
CA GLY A 229 4.64 2.35 3.82
C GLY A 229 3.87 1.82 5.03
N GLY A 230 2.57 1.57 4.89
CA GLY A 230 1.76 1.12 6.03
C GLY A 230 2.14 -0.26 6.54
N MET A 231 2.44 -1.22 5.66
CA MET A 231 2.97 -2.54 6.05
C MET A 231 4.36 -2.40 6.66
N ALA A 232 5.24 -1.64 6.01
CA ALA A 232 6.61 -1.38 6.48
C ALA A 232 6.64 -0.76 7.88
N TYR A 233 5.67 0.13 8.20
CA TYR A 233 5.55 0.70 9.55
C TYR A 233 5.37 -0.39 10.61
N TYR A 234 4.42 -1.31 10.44
CA TYR A 234 4.21 -2.38 11.42
C TYR A 234 5.41 -3.33 11.49
N LEU A 235 6.01 -3.65 10.35
CA LEU A 235 7.17 -4.52 10.28
C LEU A 235 8.37 -3.94 11.05
N LEU A 236 8.70 -2.66 10.84
CA LEU A 236 9.82 -1.97 11.49
C LEU A 236 9.53 -1.62 12.95
N ARG A 237 8.26 -1.32 13.31
CA ARG A 237 7.84 -1.11 14.70
C ARG A 237 8.09 -2.35 15.54
N ASP A 238 7.68 -3.51 15.01
CA ASP A 238 7.73 -4.77 15.73
C ASP A 238 9.13 -5.40 15.69
N ASN A 239 9.93 -5.08 14.66
CA ASN A 239 11.31 -5.52 14.54
C ASN A 239 12.21 -4.47 13.85
N PRO A 240 12.79 -3.53 14.60
CA PRO A 240 13.65 -2.47 14.04
C PRO A 240 15.02 -2.96 13.52
N GLN A 241 15.35 -4.24 13.73
CA GLN A 241 16.59 -4.82 13.22
C GLN A 241 16.46 -5.33 11.77
N ILE A 242 15.26 -5.40 11.23
CA ILE A 242 15.02 -5.76 9.84
C ILE A 242 15.68 -4.73 8.91
N LYS A 243 16.34 -5.23 7.87
CA LYS A 243 16.75 -4.43 6.72
C LYS A 243 15.61 -4.42 5.71
N TYR A 244 15.03 -3.25 5.50
CA TYR A 244 13.88 -3.08 4.64
C TYR A 244 14.23 -2.30 3.38
N PHE A 245 13.85 -2.85 2.23
CA PHE A 245 13.95 -2.20 0.93
C PHE A 245 12.55 -2.00 0.36
N ASP A 246 12.30 -0.83 -0.21
CA ASP A 246 11.12 -0.61 -1.06
C ASP A 246 11.54 -0.15 -2.45
N PHE A 247 10.90 -0.76 -3.45
CA PHE A 247 11.07 -0.40 -4.85
C PHE A 247 9.72 0.03 -5.41
N ASP A 248 9.55 1.34 -5.60
CA ASP A 248 8.30 1.93 -6.06
C ASP A 248 8.54 3.12 -7.02
N VAL A 249 7.48 3.61 -7.63
CA VAL A 249 7.54 4.80 -8.49
C VAL A 249 7.89 6.06 -7.66
N PRO A 250 8.50 7.08 -8.27
CA PRO A 250 9.06 8.21 -7.53
C PRO A 250 8.09 8.93 -6.57
N GLU A 251 6.83 9.10 -6.97
CA GLU A 251 5.82 9.74 -6.13
C GLU A 251 5.41 8.91 -4.91
N SER A 252 5.40 7.59 -5.01
CA SER A 252 5.17 6.69 -3.88
C SER A 252 6.37 6.70 -2.95
N LEU A 253 7.61 6.63 -3.51
CA LEU A 253 8.84 6.75 -2.75
C LEU A 253 8.91 8.06 -1.94
N ALA A 254 8.40 9.15 -2.47
CA ALA A 254 8.33 10.42 -1.75
C ALA A 254 7.38 10.34 -0.54
N LEU A 255 6.22 9.69 -0.68
CA LEU A 255 5.25 9.57 0.42
C LEU A 255 5.71 8.57 1.48
N ILE A 256 6.22 7.39 1.09
CA ILE A 256 6.77 6.41 2.05
C ILE A 256 7.98 6.99 2.79
N SER A 257 8.84 7.77 2.10
CA SER A 257 9.95 8.47 2.76
C SER A 257 9.45 9.41 3.85
N TYR A 258 8.44 10.23 3.57
CA TYR A 258 7.84 11.12 4.57
C TYR A 258 7.30 10.33 5.77
N TYR A 259 6.53 9.28 5.50
CA TYR A 259 5.87 8.49 6.54
C TYR A 259 6.88 7.75 7.43
N LEU A 260 7.85 7.04 6.83
CA LEU A 260 8.79 6.23 7.59
C LEU A 260 9.88 7.06 8.27
N LEU A 261 10.41 8.11 7.65
CA LEU A 261 11.41 8.99 8.27
C LEU A 261 10.86 9.70 9.51
N LYS A 262 9.58 10.09 9.48
CA LYS A 262 8.93 10.68 10.65
C LYS A 262 8.55 9.63 11.70
N SER A 263 8.24 8.41 11.30
CA SER A 263 7.90 7.31 12.22
C SER A 263 9.12 6.75 12.96
N PHE A 264 10.29 6.75 12.30
CA PHE A 264 11.51 6.11 12.78
C PHE A 264 12.74 7.01 12.61
N PRO A 265 12.81 8.14 13.34
CA PRO A 265 13.90 9.12 13.18
C PRO A 265 15.29 8.55 13.52
N ASP A 266 15.36 7.49 14.32
CA ASP A 266 16.60 6.85 14.75
C ASP A 266 17.14 5.81 13.74
N LEU A 267 16.33 5.39 12.77
CA LEU A 267 16.77 4.46 11.73
C LEU A 267 17.57 5.19 10.64
N LYS A 268 18.51 4.48 10.04
CA LYS A 268 19.30 4.99 8.93
C LYS A 268 18.62 4.72 7.61
N PHE A 269 18.30 5.78 6.90
CA PHE A 269 17.64 5.71 5.59
C PHE A 269 18.63 6.03 4.48
N LEU A 270 18.50 5.30 3.37
CA LEU A 270 19.12 5.59 2.09
C LEU A 270 18.02 5.91 1.08
N LEU A 271 17.96 7.16 0.61
CA LEU A 271 17.07 7.58 -0.46
C LEU A 271 17.83 7.66 -1.77
N TYR A 272 17.11 7.50 -2.88
CA TYR A 272 17.70 7.58 -4.21
C TYR A 272 18.36 8.94 -4.47
N GLY A 273 19.56 8.92 -5.05
CA GLY A 273 20.35 10.12 -5.38
C GLY A 273 21.18 10.69 -4.22
N GLU A 274 21.12 10.12 -3.02
CA GLU A 274 21.99 10.54 -1.91
C GLU A 274 23.40 9.94 -2.05
N GLU A 275 23.47 8.68 -2.44
CA GLU A 275 24.66 7.93 -2.75
C GLU A 275 24.32 6.68 -3.57
N ASP A 276 25.34 6.08 -4.17
CA ASP A 276 25.17 4.83 -4.90
C ASP A 276 24.80 3.68 -3.95
N MET A 277 23.91 2.80 -4.40
CA MET A 277 23.49 1.60 -3.66
C MET A 277 24.59 0.52 -3.68
N THR A 278 25.72 0.82 -3.01
CA THR A 278 26.84 -0.11 -2.83
C THR A 278 26.57 -1.08 -1.68
N GLN A 279 27.40 -2.13 -1.57
CA GLN A 279 27.29 -3.08 -0.45
C GLN A 279 27.49 -2.39 0.91
N GLU A 280 28.39 -1.40 0.98
CA GLU A 280 28.66 -0.61 2.20
C GLU A 280 27.44 0.25 2.56
N ALA A 281 26.85 0.95 1.57
CA ALA A 281 25.65 1.74 1.75
C ALA A 281 24.46 0.87 2.22
N ILE A 282 24.28 -0.29 1.60
CA ILE A 282 23.26 -1.29 2.01
C ILE A 282 23.52 -1.74 3.46
N THR A 283 24.78 -2.05 3.80
CA THR A 283 25.11 -2.60 5.13
C THR A 283 24.79 -1.61 6.25
N ARG A 284 25.11 -0.32 6.07
CA ARG A 284 24.91 0.70 7.11
C ARG A 284 23.49 1.24 7.22
N SER A 285 22.62 0.97 6.22
CA SER A 285 21.25 1.48 6.18
C SER A 285 20.26 0.44 6.74
N ASN A 286 19.24 0.91 7.47
CA ASN A 286 18.12 0.08 7.92
C ASN A 286 17.02 0.04 6.85
N VAL A 287 16.72 1.20 6.24
CA VAL A 287 15.64 1.39 5.26
C VAL A 287 16.22 1.98 3.98
N ILE A 288 15.91 1.34 2.85
CA ILE A 288 16.46 1.68 1.53
C ILE A 288 15.27 1.87 0.58
N LEU A 289 15.09 3.09 0.07
CA LEU A 289 13.94 3.48 -0.76
C LEU A 289 14.42 3.88 -2.15
N MET A 290 14.15 3.03 -3.16
CA MET A 290 14.76 3.12 -4.48
C MET A 290 13.74 2.97 -5.61
N PRO A 291 13.95 3.62 -6.76
CA PRO A 291 13.13 3.36 -7.94
C PRO A 291 13.37 1.94 -8.48
N PRO A 292 12.37 1.34 -9.17
CA PRO A 292 12.38 -0.08 -9.54
C PRO A 292 13.59 -0.52 -10.38
N PHE A 293 14.15 0.38 -11.19
CA PHE A 293 15.35 0.07 -11.99
C PHE A 293 16.62 -0.16 -11.16
N GLN A 294 16.58 0.07 -9.84
CA GLN A 294 17.66 -0.25 -8.91
C GLN A 294 17.58 -1.68 -8.34
N LEU A 295 16.54 -2.45 -8.66
CA LEU A 295 16.40 -3.84 -8.21
C LEU A 295 17.65 -4.69 -8.52
N SER A 296 18.27 -4.48 -9.68
CA SER A 296 19.48 -5.19 -10.09
C SER A 296 20.71 -4.92 -9.21
N ARG A 297 20.66 -3.87 -8.36
CA ARG A 297 21.73 -3.55 -7.40
C ARG A 297 21.63 -4.33 -6.09
N VAL A 298 20.48 -4.94 -5.81
CA VAL A 298 20.34 -5.84 -4.66
C VAL A 298 21.23 -7.07 -4.88
N PRO A 299 22.10 -7.45 -3.93
CA PRO A 299 22.99 -8.59 -4.13
C PRO A 299 22.22 -9.91 -4.33
N THR A 300 22.79 -10.81 -5.13
CA THR A 300 22.21 -12.13 -5.39
C THR A 300 22.05 -12.91 -4.09
N SER A 301 20.91 -13.58 -3.92
CA SER A 301 20.59 -14.45 -2.76
C SER A 301 20.82 -13.77 -1.41
N SER A 302 20.51 -12.46 -1.31
CA SER A 302 20.72 -11.68 -0.08
C SER A 302 19.42 -11.33 0.67
N VAL A 303 18.27 -11.57 0.04
CA VAL A 303 16.93 -11.21 0.57
C VAL A 303 16.24 -12.44 1.13
N ASP A 304 15.73 -12.35 2.37
CA ASP A 304 15.01 -13.46 3.02
C ASP A 304 13.58 -13.56 2.49
N VAL A 305 12.88 -12.43 2.38
CA VAL A 305 11.52 -12.39 1.85
C VAL A 305 11.39 -11.23 0.87
N THR A 306 10.90 -11.52 -0.33
CA THR A 306 10.36 -10.53 -1.24
C THR A 306 8.84 -10.52 -1.12
N PHE A 307 8.24 -9.33 -1.01
CA PHE A 307 6.80 -9.13 -0.86
C PHE A 307 6.27 -8.20 -1.93
N SER A 308 5.07 -8.49 -2.45
CA SER A 308 4.32 -7.57 -3.28
C SER A 308 2.83 -7.70 -3.03
N SER A 309 2.16 -6.57 -2.79
CA SER A 309 0.73 -6.49 -2.63
C SER A 309 0.12 -5.66 -3.75
N HIS A 310 -0.68 -6.31 -4.61
CA HIS A 310 -1.40 -5.74 -5.75
C HIS A 310 -0.55 -5.12 -6.87
N THR A 311 0.72 -4.81 -6.66
CA THR A 311 1.57 -4.13 -7.65
C THR A 311 1.92 -5.04 -8.82
N MET A 312 2.41 -6.25 -8.55
CA MET A 312 2.88 -7.16 -9.61
C MET A 312 1.78 -7.55 -10.60
N SER A 313 0.53 -7.70 -10.16
CA SER A 313 -0.61 -8.04 -11.01
C SER A 313 -1.02 -6.92 -11.96
N ASP A 314 -0.68 -5.67 -11.66
CA ASP A 314 -1.03 -4.49 -12.44
C ASP A 314 0.04 -4.09 -13.48
N LEU A 315 1.20 -4.77 -13.43
CA LEU A 315 2.30 -4.54 -14.38
C LEU A 315 2.01 -5.17 -15.74
N SER A 316 2.60 -4.60 -16.79
CA SER A 316 2.63 -5.24 -18.10
C SER A 316 3.43 -6.55 -18.06
N ARG A 317 3.10 -7.51 -18.95
CA ARG A 317 3.80 -8.80 -19.01
C ARG A 317 5.33 -8.67 -19.15
N PRO A 318 5.89 -7.80 -20.01
CA PRO A 318 7.33 -7.59 -20.06
C PRO A 318 7.92 -7.10 -18.74
N ALA A 319 7.23 -6.17 -18.04
CA ALA A 319 7.67 -5.70 -16.74
C ALA A 319 7.62 -6.81 -15.68
N GLN A 320 6.55 -7.62 -15.64
CA GLN A 320 6.45 -8.76 -14.74
C GLN A 320 7.65 -9.72 -14.90
N ILE A 321 8.07 -10.01 -16.13
CA ILE A 321 9.22 -10.89 -16.40
C ILE A 321 10.51 -10.28 -15.85
N ILE A 322 10.74 -8.98 -16.04
CA ILE A 322 11.92 -8.28 -15.52
C ILE A 322 11.95 -8.39 -13.98
N TYR A 323 10.84 -8.09 -13.33
CA TYR A 323 10.77 -8.13 -11.87
C TYR A 323 10.92 -9.56 -11.32
N LEU A 324 10.29 -10.55 -11.97
CA LEU A 324 10.39 -11.96 -11.53
C LEU A 324 11.81 -12.51 -11.68
N ASN A 325 12.56 -12.13 -12.73
CA ASN A 325 13.97 -12.48 -12.84
C ASN A 325 14.80 -11.91 -11.68
N GLU A 326 14.54 -10.65 -11.29
CA GLU A 326 15.22 -10.05 -10.15
C GLU A 326 14.80 -10.70 -8.82
N ILE A 327 13.52 -11.06 -8.66
CA ILE A 327 13.03 -11.80 -7.49
C ILE A 327 13.75 -13.14 -7.36
N GLU A 328 13.85 -13.93 -8.45
CA GLU A 328 14.59 -15.20 -8.42
C GLU A 328 16.07 -15.00 -8.09
N ARG A 329 16.69 -13.94 -8.62
CA ARG A 329 18.11 -13.65 -8.42
C ARG A 329 18.44 -13.24 -6.98
N MET A 330 17.68 -12.28 -6.43
CA MET A 330 18.01 -11.65 -5.15
C MET A 330 17.46 -12.39 -3.92
N THR A 331 16.35 -13.13 -4.08
CA THR A 331 15.68 -13.80 -2.95
C THR A 331 16.28 -15.17 -2.68
N ARG A 332 16.59 -15.47 -1.43
CA ARG A 332 17.06 -16.79 -0.96
C ARG A 332 16.02 -17.60 -0.21
N GLY A 333 14.98 -16.95 0.30
CA GLY A 333 13.93 -17.58 1.10
C GLY A 333 12.59 -17.64 0.37
N SER A 334 11.75 -16.66 0.58
CA SER A 334 10.36 -16.67 0.14
C SER A 334 9.99 -15.49 -0.75
N PHE A 335 9.09 -15.72 -1.71
CA PHE A 335 8.34 -14.66 -2.38
C PHE A 335 6.87 -14.77 -1.98
N LEU A 336 6.33 -13.72 -1.36
CA LEU A 336 4.94 -13.60 -0.95
C LEU A 336 4.23 -12.59 -1.86
N SER A 337 3.22 -13.05 -2.61
CA SER A 337 2.43 -12.21 -3.52
C SER A 337 0.97 -12.20 -3.11
N ILE A 338 0.39 -11.02 -2.91
CA ILE A 338 -1.05 -10.86 -2.68
C ILE A 338 -1.62 -10.03 -3.81
N SER A 339 -2.68 -10.51 -4.45
CA SER A 339 -3.32 -9.81 -5.56
C SER A 339 -4.76 -10.29 -5.78
N GLU A 340 -5.50 -9.57 -6.61
CA GLU A 340 -6.91 -9.87 -6.88
C GLU A 340 -7.22 -9.96 -8.37
N GLY A 341 -8.31 -10.67 -8.71
CA GLY A 341 -8.88 -10.73 -10.03
C GLY A 341 -8.07 -11.50 -11.07
N GLU A 342 -8.29 -11.14 -12.33
CA GLU A 342 -7.67 -11.80 -13.49
C GLU A 342 -6.16 -11.61 -13.54
N GLY A 343 -5.66 -10.41 -13.19
CA GLY A 343 -4.22 -10.11 -13.15
C GLY A 343 -3.47 -11.03 -12.19
N SER A 344 -4.09 -11.42 -11.07
CA SER A 344 -3.54 -12.40 -10.13
C SER A 344 -3.36 -13.77 -10.76
N ALA A 345 -4.39 -14.27 -11.47
CA ALA A 345 -4.35 -15.57 -12.14
C ALA A 345 -3.28 -15.61 -13.24
N LEU A 346 -3.19 -14.55 -14.06
CA LEU A 346 -2.20 -14.43 -15.12
C LEU A 346 -0.76 -14.34 -14.59
N LEU A 347 -0.53 -13.66 -13.47
CA LEU A 347 0.79 -13.60 -12.81
C LEU A 347 1.19 -14.99 -12.30
N HIS A 348 0.27 -15.71 -11.64
CA HIS A 348 0.52 -17.07 -11.15
C HIS A 348 0.82 -18.04 -12.30
N GLU A 349 0.07 -18.00 -13.40
CA GLU A 349 0.31 -18.80 -14.61
C GLU A 349 1.69 -18.49 -15.21
N LEU A 350 2.08 -17.19 -15.25
CA LEU A 350 3.42 -16.80 -15.71
C LEU A 350 4.50 -17.46 -14.86
N ILE A 351 4.37 -17.36 -13.52
CA ILE A 351 5.34 -17.94 -12.60
C ILE A 351 5.41 -19.46 -12.81
N ALA A 352 4.29 -20.14 -12.82
CA ALA A 352 4.22 -21.60 -12.96
C ALA A 352 4.82 -22.12 -14.28
N THR A 353 4.75 -21.33 -15.36
CA THR A 353 5.22 -21.75 -16.68
C THR A 353 6.65 -21.35 -17.03
N GLN A 354 7.20 -20.29 -16.41
CA GLN A 354 8.48 -19.72 -16.84
C GLN A 354 9.53 -19.60 -15.73
N PHE A 355 9.15 -19.71 -14.43
CA PHE A 355 10.04 -19.47 -13.30
C PHE A 355 10.16 -20.70 -12.40
N ASN A 356 11.06 -21.62 -12.78
CA ASN A 356 11.19 -22.92 -12.13
C ASN A 356 11.77 -22.86 -10.70
N CYS A 357 12.46 -21.77 -10.34
CA CYS A 357 12.99 -21.59 -9.00
C CYS A 357 11.91 -21.11 -8.01
N LEU A 358 10.81 -20.51 -8.50
CA LEU A 358 9.67 -20.08 -7.69
C LEU A 358 8.69 -21.25 -7.52
N ARG A 359 8.84 -22.04 -6.45
CA ARG A 359 7.99 -23.18 -6.16
C ARG A 359 6.83 -22.78 -5.26
N LEU A 360 5.60 -22.93 -5.74
CA LEU A 360 4.41 -22.69 -4.93
C LEU A 360 4.40 -23.59 -3.69
N ALA A 361 4.48 -22.99 -2.51
CA ALA A 361 4.41 -23.68 -1.22
C ALA A 361 2.99 -23.59 -0.62
N GLU A 362 2.30 -22.47 -0.79
CA GLU A 362 0.97 -22.27 -0.24
C GLU A 362 0.16 -21.29 -1.09
N GLU A 363 -1.14 -21.59 -1.23
CA GLU A 363 -2.16 -20.67 -1.79
C GLU A 363 -3.26 -20.48 -0.75
N ARG A 364 -3.65 -19.23 -0.50
CA ARG A 364 -4.75 -18.86 0.39
C ARG A 364 -5.74 -17.93 -0.30
N ALA A 365 -7.03 -18.21 -0.17
CA ALA A 365 -8.09 -17.28 -0.55
C ALA A 365 -8.36 -16.31 0.62
N LEU A 366 -8.08 -15.04 0.41
CA LEU A 366 -8.30 -13.98 1.41
C LEU A 366 -9.73 -13.44 1.34
N GLN A 367 -10.28 -13.05 2.48
CA GLN A 367 -11.68 -12.63 2.61
C GLN A 367 -11.85 -11.19 3.08
N TRP A 368 -10.82 -10.34 2.90
CA TRP A 368 -10.85 -8.93 3.32
C TRP A 368 -12.05 -8.16 2.78
N ASN A 369 -12.50 -8.51 1.59
CA ASN A 369 -13.58 -7.86 0.88
C ASN A 369 -14.85 -8.71 0.74
N SER A 370 -14.92 -9.91 1.34
CA SER A 370 -16.01 -10.88 1.13
C SER A 370 -17.39 -10.40 1.58
N HIS A 371 -17.47 -9.41 2.47
CA HIS A 371 -18.72 -8.76 2.88
C HIS A 371 -19.31 -7.86 1.79
N LYS A 372 -18.50 -7.41 0.82
CA LYS A 372 -18.94 -6.63 -0.35
C LYS A 372 -19.57 -7.56 -1.38
N ILE A 373 -20.45 -7.01 -2.22
CA ILE A 373 -21.13 -7.79 -3.25
C ILE A 373 -20.29 -7.87 -4.51
N LEU A 374 -19.70 -6.73 -4.87
CA LEU A 374 -18.81 -6.61 -6.01
C LEU A 374 -17.39 -6.52 -5.47
N HIS A 375 -16.72 -7.65 -5.42
CA HIS A 375 -15.31 -7.75 -5.09
C HIS A 375 -14.65 -8.84 -5.95
N ALA A 376 -13.42 -8.62 -6.31
CA ALA A 376 -12.60 -9.65 -6.92
C ALA A 376 -12.14 -10.66 -5.85
N LYS A 377 -11.89 -11.91 -6.24
CA LYS A 377 -11.25 -12.89 -5.38
C LYS A 377 -9.82 -12.44 -5.14
N GLU A 378 -9.45 -12.28 -3.89
CA GLU A 378 -8.10 -11.92 -3.46
C GLU A 378 -7.36 -13.18 -3.03
N LEU A 379 -6.15 -13.38 -3.56
CA LEU A 379 -5.34 -14.56 -3.34
C LEU A 379 -3.97 -14.16 -2.79
N GLU A 380 -3.51 -14.94 -1.83
CA GLU A 380 -2.13 -14.92 -1.34
C GLU A 380 -1.41 -16.16 -1.86
N PHE A 381 -0.28 -15.95 -2.53
CA PHE A 381 0.60 -16.99 -3.01
C PHE A 381 1.95 -16.88 -2.30
N HIS A 382 2.35 -17.94 -1.64
CA HIS A 382 3.67 -18.08 -1.06
C HIS A 382 4.49 -19.03 -1.93
N TYR A 383 5.60 -18.52 -2.45
CA TYR A 383 6.58 -19.29 -3.19
C TYR A 383 7.87 -19.43 -2.37
N GLN A 384 8.44 -20.62 -2.35
CA GLN A 384 9.80 -20.87 -1.87
C GLN A 384 10.78 -20.78 -3.03
N ILE A 385 11.93 -20.15 -2.80
CA ILE A 385 13.01 -20.11 -3.77
C ILE A 385 13.79 -21.42 -3.67
N GLY A 386 13.71 -22.25 -4.71
CA GLY A 386 14.53 -23.45 -4.82
C GLY A 386 15.97 -23.12 -5.16
N SER A 387 16.94 -23.88 -4.60
CA SER A 387 18.31 -23.79 -5.04
C SER A 387 18.38 -24.14 -6.54
N VAL A 388 19.03 -23.25 -7.33
CA VAL A 388 19.34 -23.55 -8.73
C VAL A 388 20.26 -24.78 -8.73
N GLN A 389 19.74 -25.98 -9.04
CA GLN A 389 20.62 -27.07 -9.42
C GLN A 389 21.28 -26.60 -10.73
N LYS A 390 22.56 -26.23 -10.64
CA LYS A 390 23.40 -26.03 -11.84
C LYS A 390 23.31 -27.34 -12.64
N ARG A 391 22.60 -27.30 -13.76
CA ARG A 391 22.67 -28.32 -14.80
C ARG A 391 23.96 -28.18 -15.58
#